data_585e35ec4aeb28198f7074f597b148d7
#
_entry.id   585e35ec4aeb28198f7074f597b148d7
#
_cell.length_a   1.000
_cell.length_b   1.000
_cell.length_c   1.000
_cell.angle_alpha   90.00
_cell.angle_beta   90.00
_cell.angle_gamma   90.00
#
_symmetry.space_group_name_H-M   'P 1'
#
loop_
_entity.id
_entity.type
_entity.pdbx_description
1 polymer ?
#
loop_
_entity_poly.entity_id
_entity_poly.type
_entity_poly.pdbx_seq_one_letter_code
_entity_poly.pdbx_strand_id
1 'polypeptide(L)'
;MAKTYYSEYVNHCLRFYVRNPHVKFHSASDKHNWEACEDAFKGFTDTEKELLTSIYKSGDTVADNVYELSKERGIAQDRIWKLVNALERKVAKRRGLL
;
A
#
# COMPACT_ATOMS: atom_id res chain seq x y z
N MET A 1 12.82 2.69 -10.69
CA MET A 1 12.41 1.37 -10.18
C MET A 1 11.45 0.72 -11.16
N ALA A 2 11.63 -0.56 -11.45
CA ALA A 2 10.78 -1.26 -12.40
C ALA A 2 9.41 -1.56 -11.79
N LYS A 3 8.35 -1.28 -12.54
CA LYS A 3 7.00 -1.67 -12.15
C LYS A 3 6.80 -3.16 -12.40
N THR A 4 6.15 -3.82 -11.47
CA THR A 4 5.72 -5.19 -11.66
C THR A 4 4.34 -5.19 -12.34
N TYR A 5 3.97 -6.32 -12.94
CA TYR A 5 2.67 -6.43 -13.62
C TYR A 5 1.47 -6.27 -12.69
N TYR A 6 1.65 -6.44 -11.39
CA TYR A 6 0.56 -6.33 -10.42
C TYR A 6 0.49 -4.96 -9.72
N SER A 7 1.48 -4.08 -9.90
CA SER A 7 1.60 -2.84 -9.12
C SER A 7 0.39 -1.93 -9.20
N GLU A 8 -0.16 -1.70 -10.40
CA GLU A 8 -1.30 -0.79 -10.57
C GLU A 8 -2.54 -1.32 -9.85
N TYR A 9 -2.80 -2.61 -9.99
CA TYR A 9 -3.94 -3.24 -9.34
C TYR A 9 -3.80 -3.19 -7.81
N VAL A 10 -2.62 -3.52 -7.30
CA VAL A 10 -2.35 -3.51 -5.86
C VAL A 10 -2.43 -2.09 -5.31
N ASN A 11 -1.91 -1.10 -6.04
CA ASN A 11 -2.03 0.30 -5.63
C ASN A 11 -3.50 0.72 -5.51
N HIS A 12 -4.32 0.32 -6.45
CA HIS A 12 -5.76 0.58 -6.40
C HIS A 12 -6.38 -0.03 -5.13
N CYS A 13 -6.05 -1.28 -4.83
CA CYS A 13 -6.55 -1.96 -3.64
C CYS A 13 -6.12 -1.23 -2.35
N LEU A 14 -4.85 -0.85 -2.27
CA LEU A 14 -4.31 -0.18 -1.09
C LEU A 14 -4.92 1.21 -0.90
N ARG A 15 -5.10 1.98 -1.97
CA ARG A 15 -5.75 3.30 -1.90
C ARG A 15 -7.19 3.16 -1.43
N PHE A 16 -7.93 2.19 -1.96
CA PHE A 16 -9.29 1.92 -1.53
C PHE A 16 -9.32 1.56 -0.04
N TYR A 17 -8.43 0.68 0.40
CA TYR A 17 -8.35 0.25 1.79
C TYR A 17 -8.09 1.41 2.75
N VAL A 18 -7.07 2.23 2.48
CA VAL A 18 -6.69 3.32 3.40
C VAL A 18 -7.69 4.46 3.42
N ARG A 19 -8.45 4.65 2.33
CA ARG A 19 -9.45 5.73 2.22
C ARG A 19 -10.83 5.34 2.74
N ASN A 20 -11.09 4.05 2.92
CA ASN A 20 -12.41 3.53 3.29
C ASN A 20 -12.31 2.55 4.45
N PRO A 21 -11.94 3.01 5.66
CA PRO A 21 -11.73 2.11 6.80
C PRO A 21 -13.02 1.42 7.26
N HIS A 22 -14.20 1.96 6.93
CA HIS A 22 -15.50 1.40 7.31
C HIS A 22 -16.35 1.14 6.09
N VAL A 23 -15.76 0.56 5.06
CA VAL A 23 -16.43 0.36 3.78
C VAL A 23 -17.49 -0.73 3.86
N LYS A 24 -18.59 -0.49 3.11
CA LYS A 24 -19.52 -1.56 2.76
C LYS A 24 -19.07 -2.16 1.45
N PHE A 25 -18.94 -3.48 1.42
CA PHE A 25 -18.46 -4.17 0.24
C PHE A 25 -19.60 -4.34 -0.78
N HIS A 26 -19.33 -4.00 -2.03
CA HIS A 26 -20.27 -4.16 -3.13
C HIS A 26 -20.13 -5.51 -3.83
N SER A 27 -19.01 -6.21 -3.59
CA SER A 27 -18.75 -7.50 -4.22
C SER A 27 -17.81 -8.33 -3.35
N ALA A 28 -17.74 -9.64 -3.66
CA ALA A 28 -16.78 -10.53 -3.00
C ALA A 28 -15.34 -10.11 -3.30
N SER A 29 -15.07 -9.57 -4.51
CA SER A 29 -13.75 -9.08 -4.87
C SER A 29 -13.33 -7.91 -3.99
N ASP A 30 -14.21 -6.95 -3.75
CA ASP A 30 -13.92 -5.82 -2.87
C ASP A 30 -13.57 -6.28 -1.47
N LYS A 31 -14.34 -7.23 -0.94
CA LYS A 31 -14.09 -7.81 0.37
C LYS A 31 -12.73 -8.50 0.42
N HIS A 32 -12.40 -9.32 -0.57
CA HIS A 32 -11.12 -10.02 -0.64
C HIS A 32 -9.95 -9.05 -0.75
N ASN A 33 -10.11 -8.00 -1.54
CA ASN A 33 -9.07 -6.97 -1.67
C ASN A 33 -8.84 -6.26 -0.34
N TRP A 34 -9.90 -5.89 0.34
CA TRP A 34 -9.80 -5.22 1.64
C TRP A 34 -9.12 -6.12 2.67
N GLU A 35 -9.54 -7.39 2.74
CA GLU A 35 -8.95 -8.35 3.68
C GLU A 35 -7.48 -8.62 3.38
N ALA A 36 -7.11 -8.67 2.10
CA ALA A 36 -5.71 -8.84 1.70
C ALA A 36 -4.85 -7.67 2.19
N CYS A 37 -5.35 -6.45 2.08
CA CYS A 37 -4.64 -5.27 2.59
C CYS A 37 -4.55 -5.30 4.11
N GLU A 38 -5.63 -5.65 4.79
CA GLU A 38 -5.66 -5.78 6.25
C GLU A 38 -4.60 -6.76 6.73
N ASP A 39 -4.55 -7.94 6.12
CA ASP A 39 -3.56 -8.97 6.46
C ASP A 39 -2.14 -8.51 6.17
N ALA A 40 -1.93 -7.83 5.04
CA ALA A 40 -0.61 -7.36 4.64
C ALA A 40 -0.05 -6.35 5.64
N PHE A 41 -0.90 -5.44 6.13
CA PHE A 41 -0.47 -4.43 7.11
C PHE A 41 -0.09 -5.02 8.47
N LYS A 42 -0.60 -6.18 8.83
CA LYS A 42 -0.31 -6.80 10.13
C LYS A 42 1.18 -7.11 10.36
N GLY A 43 1.94 -7.26 9.29
CA GLY A 43 3.38 -7.57 9.38
C GLY A 43 4.28 -6.37 9.65
N PHE A 44 3.71 -5.17 9.78
CA PHE A 44 4.48 -3.93 9.93
C PHE A 44 4.30 -3.34 11.32
N THR A 45 5.30 -2.56 11.76
CA THR A 45 5.20 -1.80 13.02
C THR A 45 4.20 -0.66 12.87
N ASP A 46 3.76 -0.08 13.98
CA ASP A 46 2.82 1.04 13.95
C ASP A 46 3.38 2.24 13.18
N THR A 47 4.67 2.54 13.35
CA THR A 47 5.34 3.61 12.63
C THR A 47 5.36 3.33 11.13
N GLU A 48 5.67 2.09 10.74
CA GLU A 48 5.67 1.67 9.34
C GLU A 48 4.27 1.73 8.74
N LYS A 49 3.26 1.28 9.48
CA LYS A 49 1.86 1.35 9.04
C LYS A 49 1.43 2.78 8.78
N GLU A 50 1.79 3.70 9.67
CA GLU A 50 1.44 5.11 9.53
C GLU A 50 2.09 5.71 8.29
N LEU A 51 3.37 5.42 8.06
CA LEU A 51 4.09 5.89 6.89
C LEU A 51 3.45 5.36 5.60
N LEU A 52 3.19 4.06 5.54
CA LEU A 52 2.57 3.42 4.37
C LEU A 52 1.16 3.95 4.12
N THR A 53 0.37 4.14 5.18
CA THR A 53 -0.97 4.72 5.06
C THR A 53 -0.90 6.11 4.43
N SER A 54 0.05 6.94 4.86
CA SER A 54 0.25 8.27 4.31
C SER A 54 0.56 8.24 2.81
N ILE A 55 1.36 7.27 2.37
CA ILE A 55 1.73 7.12 0.95
C ILE A 55 0.49 6.87 0.09
N TYR A 56 -0.38 5.97 0.51
CA TYR A 56 -1.54 5.57 -0.30
C TYR A 56 -2.76 6.48 -0.10
N LYS A 57 -2.77 7.28 0.94
CA LYS A 57 -3.86 8.22 1.22
C LYS A 57 -3.78 9.48 0.37
N SER A 58 -2.60 9.91 -0.02
CA SER A 58 -2.40 11.09 -0.84
C SER A 58 -2.91 10.86 -2.27
N GLY A 59 -3.35 11.95 -2.93
CA GLY A 59 -3.85 11.92 -4.29
C GLY A 59 -2.77 11.83 -5.36
N ASP A 60 -1.51 12.04 -5.01
CA ASP A 60 -0.40 12.02 -5.96
C ASP A 60 0.04 10.59 -6.26
N THR A 61 0.98 10.43 -7.20
CA THR A 61 1.54 9.11 -7.49
C THR A 61 2.31 8.58 -6.28
N VAL A 62 2.45 7.27 -6.19
CA VAL A 62 3.22 6.66 -5.11
C VAL A 62 4.67 7.19 -5.11
N ALA A 63 5.27 7.35 -6.29
CA ALA A 63 6.64 7.87 -6.40
C ALA A 63 6.75 9.29 -5.84
N ASP A 64 5.81 10.16 -6.18
CA ASP A 64 5.79 11.53 -5.67
C ASP A 64 5.59 11.54 -4.15
N ASN A 65 4.70 10.70 -3.65
CA ASN A 65 4.42 10.61 -2.22
C ASN A 65 5.63 10.10 -1.43
N VAL A 66 6.36 9.13 -1.98
CA VAL A 66 7.60 8.62 -1.38
C VAL A 66 8.65 9.73 -1.31
N TYR A 67 8.80 10.48 -2.40
CA TYR A 67 9.76 11.59 -2.46
C TYR A 67 9.45 12.64 -1.39
N GLU A 68 8.19 13.08 -1.32
CA GLU A 68 7.78 14.11 -0.36
C GLU A 68 7.95 13.64 1.08
N LEU A 69 7.54 12.42 1.40
CA LEU A 69 7.68 11.87 2.74
C LEU A 69 9.15 11.65 3.13
N SER A 70 9.98 11.27 2.18
CA SER A 70 11.43 11.15 2.40
C SER A 70 12.01 12.48 2.87
N LYS A 71 11.65 13.56 2.20
CA LYS A 71 12.11 14.91 2.57
C LYS A 71 11.54 15.36 3.90
N GLU A 72 10.25 15.18 4.09
CA GLU A 72 9.54 15.64 5.28
C GLU A 72 10.02 14.94 6.55
N ARG A 73 10.28 13.64 6.47
CA ARG A 73 10.63 12.84 7.63
C ARG A 73 12.12 12.52 7.76
N GLY A 74 12.93 12.94 6.79
CA GLY A 74 14.36 12.66 6.81
C GLY A 74 14.68 11.17 6.70
N ILE A 75 13.88 10.42 5.95
CA ILE A 75 14.07 8.99 5.73
C ILE A 75 14.55 8.78 4.30
N ALA A 76 15.57 7.94 4.11
CA ALA A 76 16.06 7.64 2.76
C ALA A 76 14.94 7.02 1.91
N GLN A 77 14.82 7.46 0.64
CA GLN A 77 13.80 6.92 -0.27
C GLN A 77 13.90 5.40 -0.40
N ASP A 78 15.11 4.86 -0.45
CA ASP A 78 15.30 3.40 -0.56
C ASP A 78 14.65 2.64 0.58
N ARG A 79 14.69 3.17 1.79
CA ARG A 79 14.03 2.55 2.93
C ARG A 79 12.51 2.54 2.77
N ILE A 80 11.97 3.67 2.30
CA ILE A 80 10.52 3.78 2.06
C ILE A 80 10.11 2.82 0.94
N TRP A 81 10.88 2.76 -0.14
CA TRP A 81 10.60 1.85 -1.26
C TRP A 81 10.65 0.39 -0.84
N LYS A 82 11.55 0.02 0.07
CA LYS A 82 11.57 -1.36 0.61
C LYS A 82 10.27 -1.71 1.31
N LEU A 83 9.73 -0.77 2.09
CA LEU A 83 8.45 -0.97 2.77
C LEU A 83 7.29 -1.06 1.77
N VAL A 84 7.25 -0.16 0.80
CA VAL A 84 6.23 -0.15 -0.25
C VAL A 84 6.26 -1.47 -1.02
N ASN A 85 7.44 -1.90 -1.45
CA ASN A 85 7.58 -3.15 -2.20
C ASN A 85 7.17 -4.36 -1.38
N ALA A 86 7.53 -4.39 -0.11
CA ALA A 86 7.14 -5.48 0.78
C ALA A 86 5.63 -5.53 0.97
N LEU A 87 4.99 -4.39 1.15
CA LEU A 87 3.54 -4.31 1.31
C LEU A 87 2.82 -4.76 0.04
N GLU A 88 3.22 -4.22 -1.12
CA GLU A 88 2.61 -4.56 -2.41
C GLU A 88 2.76 -6.05 -2.71
N ARG A 89 3.93 -6.60 -2.43
CA ARG A 89 4.18 -8.03 -2.63
C ARG A 89 3.29 -8.90 -1.74
N LYS A 90 3.09 -8.51 -0.49
CA LYS A 90 2.21 -9.23 0.43
C LYS A 90 0.76 -9.23 -0.06
N VAL A 91 0.27 -8.08 -0.52
CA VAL A 91 -1.07 -7.97 -1.08
C VAL A 91 -1.21 -8.83 -2.34
N ALA A 92 -0.24 -8.74 -3.24
CA ALA A 92 -0.24 -9.52 -4.49
C ALA A 92 -0.25 -11.02 -4.20
N LYS A 93 0.55 -11.45 -3.25
CA LYS A 93 0.62 -12.87 -2.86
C LYS A 93 -0.70 -13.33 -2.26
N ARG A 94 -1.31 -12.54 -1.40
CA ARG A 94 -2.59 -12.87 -0.76
C ARG A 94 -3.73 -12.95 -1.76
N ARG A 95 -3.65 -12.17 -2.84
CA ARG A 95 -4.66 -12.16 -3.92
C ARG A 95 -4.35 -13.16 -5.04
N GLY A 96 -3.29 -13.94 -4.91
CA GLY A 96 -2.93 -14.94 -5.92
C GLY A 96 -2.31 -14.35 -7.18
N LEU A 97 -1.74 -13.15 -7.11
CA LEU A 97 -1.10 -12.50 -8.24
C LEU A 97 0.39 -12.89 -8.36
N LEU A 98 0.90 -13.54 -7.37
CA LEU A 98 2.27 -14.07 -7.34
C LEU A 98 2.27 -15.57 -7.22
#